data_b1dd65d5291739ead57f2c9cf18dfeb7
#
_entry.id   b1dd65d5291739ead57f2c9cf18dfeb7
#
_cell.length_a   1.000
_cell.length_b   1.000
_cell.length_c   1.000
_cell.angle_alpha   90.00
_cell.angle_beta   90.00
_cell.angle_gamma   90.00
#
_symmetry.space_group_name_H-M   'P 1'
#
loop_
_entity.id
_entity.type
_entity.pdbx_description
1 polymer ?
#
loop_
_entity_poly.entity_id
_entity_poly.type
_entity_poly.pdbx_seq_one_letter_code
_entity_poly.pdbx_strand_id
1 'polypeptide(L)'
;KERGDVIIATKDTHEESYLETQEGVNLPFIHCVQNTEGWQLDDAVQAAMPENATIVHKPTFGSTDLVKIIGEYVAQYGETNVHMEIVGLCTDICVVSNALIEKAFYPEMPITLDAKCCAGVTPATHDAAIATMRMCQINVINAD
;
A
#
# COMPACT_ATOMS: atom_id res chain seq x y z
N LYS A 1 -14.43 -8.50 -3.25
CA LYS A 1 -14.95 -9.35 -4.35
C LYS A 1 -16.46 -9.29 -4.44
N GLU A 2 -17.16 -9.44 -3.32
CA GLU A 2 -18.64 -9.43 -3.30
C GLU A 2 -19.25 -8.03 -3.49
N ARG A 3 -18.55 -6.95 -3.09
CA ARG A 3 -19.00 -5.55 -3.23
C ARG A 3 -18.85 -4.99 -4.65
N GLY A 4 -18.09 -5.65 -5.53
CA GLY A 4 -17.78 -5.14 -6.87
C GLY A 4 -16.70 -4.05 -6.88
N ASP A 5 -15.91 -3.93 -5.80
CA ASP A 5 -14.82 -2.97 -5.71
C ASP A 5 -13.69 -3.29 -6.69
N VAL A 6 -12.99 -2.25 -7.13
CA VAL A 6 -11.74 -2.38 -7.88
C VAL A 6 -10.64 -2.77 -6.90
N ILE A 7 -9.89 -3.81 -7.21
CA ILE A 7 -8.78 -4.29 -6.39
C ILE A 7 -7.46 -3.94 -7.07
N ILE A 8 -6.61 -3.23 -6.36
CA ILE A 8 -5.25 -2.88 -6.79
C ILE A 8 -4.30 -3.38 -5.69
N ALA A 9 -3.36 -4.24 -6.06
CA ALA A 9 -2.34 -4.72 -5.15
C ALA A 9 -0.99 -4.11 -5.51
N THR A 10 -0.34 -3.44 -4.56
CA THR A 10 1.06 -3.04 -4.70
C THR A 10 1.96 -4.17 -4.23
N LYS A 11 3.02 -4.42 -4.96
CA LYS A 11 3.95 -5.53 -4.72
C LYS A 11 5.37 -5.00 -4.73
N ASP A 12 6.08 -5.14 -3.61
CA ASP A 12 7.50 -4.80 -3.54
C ASP A 12 8.27 -5.59 -4.59
N THR A 13 9.12 -4.90 -5.33
CA THR A 13 9.84 -5.49 -6.46
C THR A 13 11.24 -4.90 -6.51
N HIS A 14 12.22 -5.68 -6.07
CA HIS A 14 13.63 -5.30 -6.08
C HIS A 14 14.38 -6.06 -7.15
N GLU A 15 15.49 -5.47 -7.60
CA GLU A 15 16.45 -6.10 -8.49
C GLU A 15 17.50 -6.90 -7.70
N GLU A 16 18.27 -7.73 -8.38
CA GLU A 16 19.38 -8.49 -7.76
C GLU A 16 20.42 -7.59 -7.10
N SER A 17 20.54 -6.33 -7.56
CA SER A 17 21.41 -5.30 -7.01
C SER A 17 20.88 -4.62 -5.74
N TYR A 18 19.81 -5.14 -5.12
CA TYR A 18 19.15 -4.54 -3.95
C TYR A 18 20.13 -4.04 -2.88
N LEU A 19 21.15 -4.84 -2.53
CA LEU A 19 22.14 -4.48 -1.50
C LEU A 19 23.01 -3.26 -1.85
N GLU A 20 23.04 -2.84 -3.11
CA GLU A 20 23.74 -1.65 -3.59
C GLU A 20 22.88 -0.38 -3.50
N THR A 21 21.58 -0.55 -3.23
CA THR A 21 20.64 0.57 -3.05
C THR A 21 20.77 1.18 -1.65
N GLN A 22 20.29 2.42 -1.49
CA GLN A 22 20.22 3.06 -0.16
C GLN A 22 19.37 2.24 0.82
N GLU A 23 18.28 1.65 0.35
CA GLU A 23 17.44 0.78 1.17
C GLU A 23 18.22 -0.46 1.60
N GLY A 24 18.87 -1.15 0.66
CA GLY A 24 19.65 -2.35 0.94
C GLY A 24 20.85 -2.11 1.86
N VAL A 25 21.45 -0.91 1.82
CA VAL A 25 22.51 -0.52 2.78
C VAL A 25 21.95 -0.36 4.19
N ASN A 26 20.75 0.21 4.35
CA ASN A 26 20.11 0.43 5.66
C ASN A 26 19.38 -0.80 6.18
N LEU A 27 18.87 -1.65 5.29
CA LEU A 27 18.17 -2.91 5.59
C LEU A 27 18.82 -4.04 4.79
N PRO A 28 19.95 -4.61 5.25
CA PRO A 28 20.75 -5.57 4.48
C PRO A 28 20.14 -6.99 4.47
N PHE A 29 18.84 -7.08 4.22
CA PHE A 29 18.10 -8.33 4.07
C PHE A 29 17.51 -8.39 2.66
N ILE A 30 18.04 -9.28 1.82
CA ILE A 30 17.51 -9.52 0.49
C ILE A 30 16.07 -10.03 0.59
N HIS A 31 15.13 -9.33 -0.02
CA HIS A 31 13.71 -9.68 -0.05
C HIS A 31 13.06 -9.19 -1.31
N CYS A 32 11.94 -9.77 -1.68
CA CYS A 32 11.10 -9.36 -2.81
C CYS A 32 11.87 -9.14 -4.13
N VAL A 33 12.96 -9.89 -4.34
CA VAL A 33 13.71 -9.81 -5.61
C VAL A 33 12.86 -10.42 -6.72
N GLN A 34 12.71 -9.68 -7.80
CA GLN A 34 11.86 -10.06 -8.92
C GLN A 34 12.15 -11.48 -9.43
N ASN A 35 11.10 -12.22 -9.73
CA ASN A 35 11.14 -13.60 -10.21
C ASN A 35 11.63 -14.66 -9.20
N THR A 36 11.80 -14.32 -7.93
CA THR A 36 12.07 -15.30 -6.87
C THR A 36 10.77 -15.74 -6.18
N GLU A 37 10.84 -16.83 -5.39
CA GLU A 37 9.71 -17.28 -4.57
C GLU A 37 9.29 -16.23 -3.55
N GLY A 38 10.25 -15.57 -2.88
CA GLY A 38 10.01 -14.51 -1.90
C GLY A 38 9.41 -13.22 -2.48
N TRP A 39 9.31 -13.11 -3.80
CA TRP A 39 8.61 -12.04 -4.48
C TRP A 39 7.13 -12.35 -4.74
N GLN A 40 6.71 -13.60 -4.64
CA GLN A 40 5.31 -13.98 -4.88
C GLN A 40 4.42 -13.47 -3.74
N LEU A 41 3.15 -13.20 -4.07
CA LEU A 41 2.15 -12.92 -3.06
C LEU A 41 1.93 -14.18 -2.21
N ASP A 42 1.59 -13.99 -0.95
CA ASP A 42 1.13 -15.08 -0.09
C ASP A 42 -0.03 -15.84 -0.76
N ASP A 43 -0.02 -17.16 -0.66
CA ASP A 43 -1.00 -18.03 -1.34
C ASP A 43 -2.45 -17.69 -0.99
N ALA A 44 -2.72 -17.32 0.27
CA ALA A 44 -4.06 -16.95 0.71
C ALA A 44 -4.50 -15.59 0.12
N VAL A 45 -3.57 -14.64 0.01
CA VAL A 45 -3.81 -13.34 -0.64
C VAL A 45 -4.05 -13.56 -2.13
N GLN A 46 -3.19 -14.33 -2.80
CA GLN A 46 -3.34 -14.65 -4.22
C GLN A 46 -4.68 -15.34 -4.52
N ALA A 47 -5.09 -16.29 -3.70
CA ALA A 47 -6.37 -16.99 -3.85
C ALA A 47 -7.59 -16.08 -3.60
N ALA A 48 -7.46 -15.07 -2.75
CA ALA A 48 -8.52 -14.12 -2.45
C ALA A 48 -8.69 -13.04 -3.52
N MET A 49 -7.64 -12.77 -4.32
CA MET A 49 -7.68 -11.73 -5.34
C MET A 49 -8.59 -12.11 -6.51
N PRO A 50 -9.34 -11.16 -7.08
CA PRO A 50 -10.08 -11.39 -8.32
C PRO A 50 -9.12 -11.46 -9.51
N GLU A 51 -9.51 -12.18 -10.57
CA GLU A 51 -8.71 -12.33 -11.79
C GLU A 51 -8.38 -10.99 -12.48
N ASN A 52 -9.24 -10.00 -12.32
CA ASN A 52 -9.07 -8.66 -12.89
C ASN A 52 -8.40 -7.66 -11.94
N ALA A 53 -7.79 -8.11 -10.85
CA ALA A 53 -7.02 -7.23 -9.97
C ALA A 53 -5.81 -6.64 -10.70
N THR A 54 -5.55 -5.37 -10.47
CA THR A 54 -4.35 -4.69 -10.99
C THR A 54 -3.19 -4.92 -10.04
N ILE A 55 -2.05 -5.39 -10.56
CA ILE A 55 -0.81 -5.52 -9.79
C ILE A 55 0.13 -4.36 -10.15
N VAL A 56 0.56 -3.63 -9.14
CA VAL A 56 1.52 -2.52 -9.28
C VAL A 56 2.85 -2.95 -8.67
N HIS A 57 3.85 -3.15 -9.50
CA HIS A 57 5.21 -3.43 -9.04
C HIS A 57 5.88 -2.13 -8.61
N LYS A 58 6.37 -2.07 -7.38
CA LYS A 58 6.98 -0.85 -6.83
C LYS A 58 8.38 -1.14 -6.26
N PRO A 59 9.40 -0.38 -6.67
CA PRO A 59 10.76 -0.50 -6.13
C PRO A 59 10.99 0.39 -4.90
N THR A 60 9.97 1.08 -4.41
CA THR A 60 10.02 2.07 -3.34
C THR A 60 8.85 1.91 -2.39
N PHE A 61 8.91 2.49 -1.19
CA PHE A 61 7.85 2.34 -0.17
C PHE A 61 6.51 2.90 -0.63
N GLY A 62 6.47 4.15 -1.12
CA GLY A 62 5.31 4.73 -1.78
C GLY A 62 5.38 4.53 -3.29
N SER A 63 4.24 4.43 -3.98
CA SER A 63 4.16 4.18 -5.42
C SER A 63 3.57 5.38 -6.15
N THR A 64 4.38 6.00 -7.02
CA THR A 64 3.87 7.04 -7.93
C THR A 64 3.02 6.48 -9.07
N ASP A 65 3.17 5.18 -9.38
CA ASP A 65 2.33 4.54 -10.38
C ASP A 65 0.93 4.23 -9.83
N LEU A 66 0.82 3.90 -8.53
CA LEU A 66 -0.48 3.80 -7.86
C LEU A 66 -1.23 5.13 -7.97
N VAL A 67 -0.56 6.25 -7.69
CA VAL A 67 -1.14 7.60 -7.81
C VAL A 67 -1.71 7.85 -9.21
N LYS A 68 -1.00 7.44 -10.27
CA LYS A 68 -1.48 7.60 -11.64
C LYS A 68 -2.73 6.77 -11.91
N ILE A 69 -2.76 5.53 -11.43
CA ILE A 69 -3.90 4.63 -11.58
C ILE A 69 -5.13 5.19 -10.83
N ILE A 70 -4.94 5.63 -9.58
CA ILE A 70 -6.03 6.28 -8.82
C ILE A 70 -6.48 7.55 -9.53
N GLY A 71 -5.57 8.32 -10.12
CA GLY A 71 -5.86 9.52 -10.89
C GLY A 71 -6.80 9.29 -12.08
N GLU A 72 -6.75 8.13 -12.72
CA GLU A 72 -7.70 7.77 -13.80
C GLU A 72 -9.13 7.65 -13.25
N TYR A 73 -9.30 7.04 -12.06
CA TYR A 73 -10.61 6.97 -11.40
C TYR A 73 -11.08 8.35 -10.92
N VAL A 74 -10.19 9.14 -10.35
CA VAL A 74 -10.49 10.52 -9.93
C VAL A 74 -10.92 11.38 -11.13
N ALA A 75 -10.25 11.27 -12.26
CA ALA A 75 -10.60 11.98 -13.48
C ALA A 75 -11.97 11.56 -14.04
N GLN A 76 -12.31 10.28 -13.89
CA GLN A 76 -13.57 9.73 -14.39
C GLN A 76 -14.77 10.04 -13.49
N TYR A 77 -14.59 9.93 -12.17
CA TYR A 77 -15.72 9.97 -11.22
C TYR A 77 -15.75 11.22 -10.33
N GLY A 78 -14.67 11.98 -10.29
CA GLY A 78 -14.46 13.09 -9.35
C GLY A 78 -13.86 12.64 -8.02
N GLU A 79 -13.00 13.45 -7.46
CA GLU A 79 -12.17 13.14 -6.30
C GLU A 79 -12.99 12.72 -5.07
N THR A 80 -14.07 13.43 -4.77
CA THR A 80 -14.95 13.13 -3.63
C THR A 80 -15.82 11.88 -3.81
N ASN A 81 -15.88 11.34 -5.02
CA ASN A 81 -16.69 10.15 -5.35
C ASN A 81 -15.84 8.87 -5.45
N VAL A 82 -14.51 9.01 -5.41
CA VAL A 82 -13.58 7.87 -5.30
C VAL A 82 -13.26 7.67 -3.82
N HIS A 83 -13.44 6.46 -3.32
CA HIS A 83 -13.07 6.10 -1.95
C HIS A 83 -11.99 5.02 -1.98
N MET A 84 -10.84 5.31 -1.40
CA MET A 84 -9.73 4.37 -1.27
C MET A 84 -9.76 3.69 0.09
N GLU A 85 -9.77 2.35 0.10
CA GLU A 85 -9.58 1.55 1.32
C GLU A 85 -8.21 0.87 1.25
N ILE A 86 -7.39 1.06 2.28
CA ILE A 86 -6.02 0.56 2.34
C ILE A 86 -5.91 -0.53 3.40
N VAL A 87 -5.26 -1.63 3.03
CA VAL A 87 -4.90 -2.75 3.90
C VAL A 87 -3.51 -3.26 3.52
N GLY A 88 -2.86 -4.02 4.40
CA GLY A 88 -1.61 -4.72 4.07
C GLY A 88 -0.42 -4.37 4.98
N LEU A 89 0.78 -4.56 4.44
CA LEU A 89 2.06 -4.52 5.16
C LEU A 89 3.07 -3.60 4.44
N CYS A 90 4.00 -3.00 5.16
CA CYS A 90 3.94 -2.75 6.61
C CYS A 90 3.22 -1.44 6.87
N THR A 91 2.43 -1.37 7.94
CA THR A 91 1.66 -0.15 8.31
C THR A 91 2.54 1.08 8.39
N ASP A 92 3.73 0.92 9.00
CA ASP A 92 4.70 1.95 9.31
C ASP A 92 5.71 2.24 8.19
N ILE A 93 5.60 1.55 7.05
CA ILE A 93 6.49 1.73 5.90
C ILE A 93 5.65 1.98 4.63
N CYS A 94 5.27 0.92 3.92
CA CYS A 94 4.60 1.05 2.62
C CYS A 94 3.18 1.60 2.74
N VAL A 95 2.43 1.18 3.76
CA VAL A 95 1.02 1.59 3.95
C VAL A 95 0.93 3.09 4.23
N VAL A 96 1.65 3.59 5.24
CA VAL A 96 1.65 5.03 5.56
C VAL A 96 2.20 5.87 4.40
N SER A 97 3.23 5.38 3.70
CA SER A 97 3.83 6.08 2.56
C SER A 97 2.82 6.24 1.42
N ASN A 98 2.10 5.18 1.05
CA ASN A 98 1.07 5.26 0.01
C ASN A 98 -0.13 6.10 0.47
N ALA A 99 -0.59 5.94 1.70
CA ALA A 99 -1.70 6.72 2.23
C ALA A 99 -1.42 8.24 2.20
N LEU A 100 -0.21 8.66 2.57
CA LEU A 100 0.17 10.07 2.59
C LEU A 100 0.41 10.63 1.19
N ILE A 101 1.00 9.86 0.28
CA ILE A 101 1.22 10.34 -1.09
C ILE A 101 -0.12 10.49 -1.83
N GLU A 102 -1.04 9.55 -1.67
CA GLU A 102 -2.39 9.64 -2.24
C GLU A 102 -3.15 10.84 -1.67
N LYS A 103 -3.06 11.07 -0.35
CA LYS A 103 -3.67 12.23 0.30
C LYS A 103 -3.08 13.56 -0.14
N ALA A 104 -1.80 13.58 -0.53
CA ALA A 104 -1.15 14.77 -1.06
C ALA A 104 -1.57 15.10 -2.50
N PHE A 105 -1.82 14.08 -3.33
CA PHE A 105 -2.28 14.25 -4.71
C PHE A 105 -3.78 14.49 -4.80
N TYR A 106 -4.57 13.85 -3.92
CA TYR A 106 -6.03 13.88 -3.91
C TYR A 106 -6.54 14.26 -2.51
N PRO A 107 -6.42 15.54 -2.12
CA PRO A 107 -6.72 15.99 -0.75
C PRO A 107 -8.18 15.79 -0.33
N GLU A 108 -9.11 15.80 -1.29
CA GLU A 108 -10.54 15.64 -1.00
C GLU A 108 -11.02 14.19 -1.13
N MET A 109 -10.18 13.28 -1.63
CA MET A 109 -10.52 11.85 -1.71
C MET A 109 -10.64 11.23 -0.33
N PRO A 110 -11.78 10.57 0.01
CA PRO A 110 -11.89 9.80 1.23
C PRO A 110 -10.93 8.60 1.21
N ILE A 111 -10.04 8.53 2.20
CA ILE A 111 -9.12 7.40 2.38
C ILE A 111 -9.42 6.76 3.74
N THR A 112 -9.60 5.43 3.74
CA THR A 112 -9.82 4.62 4.95
C THR A 112 -8.72 3.58 5.07
N LEU A 113 -8.18 3.42 6.27
CA LEU A 113 -7.29 2.32 6.66
C LEU A 113 -8.05 1.36 7.57
N ASP A 114 -8.08 0.08 7.25
CA ASP A 114 -8.52 -0.95 8.20
C ASP A 114 -7.31 -1.49 8.99
N ALA A 115 -7.17 -1.04 10.23
CA ALA A 115 -6.01 -1.35 11.04
C ALA A 115 -5.90 -2.85 11.41
N LYS A 116 -7.03 -3.57 11.52
CA LYS A 116 -7.00 -5.03 11.74
C LYS A 116 -6.49 -5.82 10.55
N CYS A 117 -6.53 -5.24 9.36
CA CYS A 117 -5.99 -5.81 8.13
C CYS A 117 -4.59 -5.27 7.81
N CYS A 118 -3.90 -4.67 8.78
CA CYS A 118 -2.55 -4.14 8.66
C CYS A 118 -1.65 -4.64 9.79
N ALA A 119 -0.35 -4.74 9.52
CA ALA A 119 0.65 -5.00 10.53
C ALA A 119 1.90 -4.16 10.27
N GLY A 120 2.49 -3.61 11.32
CA GLY A 120 3.77 -2.90 11.28
C GLY A 120 4.94 -3.81 11.64
N VAL A 121 6.15 -3.26 11.53
CA VAL A 121 7.38 -3.97 11.93
C VAL A 121 7.36 -4.29 13.43
N THR A 122 6.85 -3.36 14.24
CA THR A 122 6.59 -3.57 15.67
C THR A 122 5.21 -2.97 16.03
N PRO A 123 4.57 -3.43 17.14
CA PRO A 123 3.35 -2.79 17.62
C PRO A 123 3.49 -1.28 17.83
N ALA A 124 4.62 -0.84 18.39
CA ALA A 124 4.86 0.59 18.65
C ALA A 124 4.96 1.43 17.38
N THR A 125 5.62 0.92 16.33
CA THR A 125 5.73 1.64 15.04
C THR A 125 4.42 1.57 14.25
N HIS A 126 3.65 0.48 14.37
CA HIS A 126 2.28 0.40 13.86
C HIS A 126 1.38 1.49 14.46
N ASP A 127 1.37 1.61 15.78
CA ASP A 127 0.56 2.62 16.48
C ASP A 127 0.97 4.04 16.12
N ALA A 128 2.28 4.30 15.99
CA ALA A 128 2.81 5.59 15.56
C ALA A 128 2.36 5.96 14.14
N ALA A 129 2.38 5.00 13.20
CA ALA A 129 1.91 5.21 11.85
C ALA A 129 0.39 5.49 11.80
N ILE A 130 -0.40 4.76 12.57
CA ILE A 130 -1.85 4.99 12.72
C ILE A 130 -2.11 6.41 13.25
N ALA A 131 -1.39 6.83 14.31
CA ALA A 131 -1.53 8.17 14.86
C ALA A 131 -1.20 9.24 13.81
N THR A 132 -0.12 9.05 13.04
CA THR A 132 0.28 9.94 11.94
C THR A 132 -0.81 10.04 10.87
N MET A 133 -1.33 8.91 10.41
CA MET A 133 -2.38 8.87 9.38
C MET A 133 -3.67 9.56 9.85
N ARG A 134 -4.08 9.38 11.10
CA ARG A 134 -5.22 10.10 11.69
C ARG A 134 -5.01 11.61 11.67
N MET A 135 -3.81 12.09 12.04
CA MET A 135 -3.49 13.52 11.98
C MET A 135 -3.49 14.08 10.55
N CYS A 136 -3.20 13.23 9.56
CA CYS A 136 -3.26 13.56 8.14
C CYS A 136 -4.64 13.32 7.52
N GLN A 137 -5.70 13.19 8.33
CA GLN A 137 -7.10 13.08 7.90
C GLN A 137 -7.44 11.77 7.16
N ILE A 138 -6.69 10.71 7.40
CA ILE A 138 -7.05 9.37 6.95
C ILE A 138 -7.97 8.74 8.01
N ASN A 139 -9.10 8.23 7.57
CA ASN A 139 -10.05 7.54 8.43
C ASN A 139 -9.49 6.17 8.82
N VAL A 140 -9.21 5.94 10.11
CA VAL A 140 -8.69 4.67 10.60
C VAL A 140 -9.78 3.93 11.36
N ILE A 141 -10.16 2.76 10.89
CA ILE A 141 -11.14 1.87 11.50
C ILE A 141 -10.46 0.65 12.13
N ASN A 142 -11.15 0.01 13.06
CA ASN A 142 -10.72 -1.26 13.69
C ASN A 142 -9.32 -1.21 14.34
N ALA A 143 -8.96 -0.08 14.95
CA ALA A 143 -7.62 0.12 15.55
C ALA A 143 -7.52 -0.26 17.03
N ASP A 144 -8.57 -0.89 17.60
CA ASP A 144 -8.66 -1.29 19.01
C ASP A 144 -8.27 -2.75 19.24
#